data_43ff16c3787d4cf5cedfae6d8066ba39
#
_entry.id   43ff16c3787d4cf5cedfae6d8066ba39
#
_cell.length_a   1.000
_cell.length_b   1.000
_cell.length_c   1.000
_cell.angle_alpha   90.00
_cell.angle_beta   90.00
_cell.angle_gamma   90.00
#
_symmetry.space_group_name_H-M   'P 1'
#
loop_
_entity.id
_entity.type
_entity.pdbx_description
1 polymer ?
#
loop_
_entity_poly.entity_id
_entity_poly.type
_entity_poly.pdbx_seq_one_letter_code
_entity_poly.pdbx_strand_id
1 'polypeptide(L)'
;HSLDLWYINPRDKDYAEPEIHVKDLNNLDVISTKYLTRKEINDYFSYIESKIKDYISELTDEQLLDNPPGCEYNRFTLILAQFRHLHSHMGVIMGFITADTGLWPRVLGLEKPFPVGDYNKYF
;
A
#
# COMPACT_ATOMS: atom_id res chain seq x y z
N HIS A 1 -3.71 3.67 3.60
CA HIS A 1 -4.57 3.26 4.72
C HIS A 1 -4.10 1.97 5.38
N SER A 2 -4.19 0.82 4.72
CA SER A 2 -3.79 -0.46 5.34
C SER A 2 -2.32 -0.49 5.76
N LEU A 3 -1.44 0.11 5.00
CA LEU A 3 -0.02 0.24 5.36
C LEU A 3 0.15 1.12 6.60
N ASP A 4 -0.57 2.21 6.69
CA ASP A 4 -0.50 3.11 7.84
C ASP A 4 -1.04 2.44 9.11
N LEU A 5 -2.26 1.90 9.03
CA LEU A 5 -2.95 1.33 10.18
C LEU A 5 -2.35 0.01 10.65
N TRP A 6 -2.11 -0.93 9.71
CA TRP A 6 -1.76 -2.31 10.06
C TRP A 6 -0.26 -2.58 10.14
N TYR A 7 0.53 -1.76 9.45
CA TYR A 7 1.95 -1.99 9.35
C TYR A 7 2.73 -1.35 10.50
N ILE A 8 2.39 -0.12 10.84
CA ILE A 8 3.11 0.67 11.83
C ILE A 8 2.62 0.35 13.24
N ASN A 9 1.32 0.46 13.43
CA ASN A 9 0.69 0.12 14.70
C ASN A 9 -0.72 -0.39 14.44
N PRO A 10 -0.94 -1.72 14.37
CA PRO A 10 -2.23 -2.28 14.00
C PRO A 10 -3.39 -1.91 14.95
N ARG A 11 -3.09 -1.23 16.03
CA ARG A 11 -4.10 -0.76 17.00
C ARG A 11 -3.83 0.67 17.43
N ASP A 12 -3.25 1.47 16.54
CA ASP A 12 -3.02 2.88 16.79
C ASP A 12 -4.36 3.59 17.03
N LYS A 13 -4.52 4.09 18.25
CA LYS A 13 -5.73 4.81 18.66
C LYS A 13 -5.79 6.22 18.08
N ASP A 14 -4.65 6.75 17.71
CA ASP A 14 -4.51 8.09 17.14
C ASP A 14 -4.61 8.08 15.60
N TYR A 15 -4.84 6.90 15.01
CA TYR A 15 -5.07 6.80 13.59
C TYR A 15 -6.35 7.55 13.19
N ALA A 16 -6.18 8.56 12.35
CA ALA A 16 -7.29 9.31 11.76
C ALA A 16 -7.55 8.80 10.34
N GLU A 17 -8.74 8.28 10.10
CA GLU A 17 -9.14 7.84 8.77
C GLU A 17 -9.29 9.04 7.84
N PRO A 18 -8.69 9.01 6.62
CA PRO A 18 -8.88 10.08 5.65
C PRO A 18 -10.36 10.29 5.33
N GLU A 19 -10.80 11.55 5.22
CA GLU A 19 -12.21 11.92 4.98
C GLU A 19 -12.81 11.29 3.71
N ILE A 20 -11.97 10.97 2.74
CA ILE A 20 -12.40 10.33 1.49
C ILE A 20 -12.60 8.83 1.63
N HIS A 21 -12.13 8.24 2.72
CA HIS A 21 -12.26 6.82 2.96
C HIS A 21 -13.72 6.48 3.25
N VAL A 22 -14.35 5.80 2.32
CA VAL A 22 -15.75 5.40 2.47
C VAL A 22 -15.82 4.23 3.43
N LYS A 23 -16.67 4.35 4.43
CA LYS A 23 -17.01 3.21 5.29
C LYS A 23 -17.60 2.10 4.41
N ASP A 24 -17.19 0.88 4.65
CA ASP A 24 -17.61 -0.30 3.86
C ASP A 24 -17.09 -0.30 2.40
N LEU A 25 -15.80 -0.01 2.20
CA LEU A 25 -15.12 -0.05 0.90
C LEU A 25 -15.32 -1.35 0.12
N ASN A 26 -15.65 -2.44 0.80
CA ASN A 26 -15.91 -3.75 0.17
C ASN A 26 -17.36 -3.92 -0.29
N ASN A 27 -18.23 -2.96 -0.02
CA ASN A 27 -19.61 -3.00 -0.48
C ASN A 27 -19.69 -2.51 -1.92
N LEU A 28 -19.93 -3.42 -2.85
CA LEU A 28 -20.00 -3.12 -4.30
C LEU A 28 -21.22 -2.29 -4.68
N ASP A 29 -22.22 -2.21 -3.80
CA ASP A 29 -23.42 -1.39 -4.03
C ASP A 29 -23.18 0.09 -3.68
N VAL A 30 -22.06 0.41 -3.01
CA VAL A 30 -21.68 1.78 -2.68
C VAL A 30 -20.84 2.38 -3.80
N ILE A 31 -21.45 3.26 -4.58
CA ILE A 31 -20.73 4.00 -5.62
C ILE A 31 -20.15 5.26 -4.97
N SER A 32 -18.81 5.35 -4.94
CA SER A 32 -18.15 6.56 -4.49
C SER A 32 -18.37 7.69 -5.50
N THR A 33 -18.86 8.83 -5.01
CA THR A 33 -18.98 10.06 -5.79
C THR A 33 -17.76 10.98 -5.64
N LYS A 34 -16.81 10.59 -4.80
CA LYS A 34 -15.57 11.32 -4.53
C LYS A 34 -14.39 10.54 -5.06
N TYR A 35 -13.39 11.23 -5.56
CA TYR A 35 -12.13 10.66 -5.99
C TYR A 35 -10.97 11.54 -5.53
N LEU A 36 -9.82 10.91 -5.31
CA LEU A 36 -8.59 11.63 -5.03
C LEU A 36 -7.98 12.20 -6.31
N THR A 37 -7.52 13.41 -6.23
CA THR A 37 -6.66 13.97 -7.26
C THR A 37 -5.27 13.30 -7.20
N ARG A 38 -4.54 13.35 -8.32
CA ARG A 38 -3.15 12.87 -8.37
C ARG A 38 -2.28 13.52 -7.31
N LYS A 39 -2.49 14.81 -7.03
CA LYS A 39 -1.76 15.54 -6.00
C LYS A 39 -2.02 14.96 -4.61
N GLU A 40 -3.27 14.76 -4.24
CA GLU A 40 -3.64 14.18 -2.94
C GLU A 40 -3.07 12.78 -2.76
N ILE A 41 -3.11 11.95 -3.81
CA ILE A 41 -2.50 10.61 -3.78
C ILE A 41 -0.99 10.70 -3.54
N ASN A 42 -0.29 11.59 -4.25
CA ASN A 42 1.16 11.74 -4.13
C ASN A 42 1.56 12.31 -2.75
N ASP A 43 0.82 13.28 -2.24
CA ASP A 43 1.07 13.85 -0.91
C ASP A 43 0.89 12.79 0.18
N TYR A 44 -0.19 12.03 0.12
CA TYR A 44 -0.45 10.93 1.05
C TYR A 44 0.59 9.81 0.93
N PHE A 45 0.96 9.44 -0.29
CA PHE A 45 2.02 8.44 -0.53
C PHE A 45 3.34 8.88 0.10
N SER A 46 3.77 10.13 -0.12
CA SER A 46 5.03 10.64 0.44
C SER A 46 5.02 10.63 1.98
N TYR A 47 3.89 11.00 2.57
CA TYR A 47 3.72 10.93 4.02
C TYR A 47 3.86 9.48 4.54
N ILE A 48 3.15 8.52 3.93
CA ILE A 48 3.21 7.11 4.34
C ILE A 48 4.59 6.50 4.08
N GLU A 49 5.22 6.84 2.96
CA GLU A 49 6.56 6.35 2.63
C GLU A 49 7.58 6.76 3.69
N SER A 50 7.58 8.04 4.09
CA SER A 50 8.46 8.52 5.16
C SER A 50 8.20 7.77 6.47
N LYS A 51 6.93 7.71 6.89
CA LYS A 51 6.52 7.05 8.12
C LYS A 51 6.95 5.57 8.17
N ILE A 52 6.82 4.84 7.05
CA ILE A 52 7.23 3.44 6.96
C ILE A 52 8.75 3.30 7.01
N LYS A 53 9.48 4.15 6.30
CA LYS A 53 10.95 4.12 6.30
C LYS A 53 11.51 4.39 7.69
N ASP A 54 10.98 5.39 8.39
CA ASP A 54 11.37 5.71 9.75
C ASP A 54 11.11 4.52 10.68
N TYR A 55 9.93 3.96 10.64
CA TYR A 55 9.55 2.78 11.42
C TYR A 55 10.49 1.58 11.20
N ILE A 56 10.76 1.23 9.94
CA ILE A 56 11.63 0.09 9.62
C ILE A 56 13.07 0.35 10.07
N SER A 57 13.56 1.59 9.93
CA SER A 57 14.92 1.94 10.32
C SER A 57 15.18 1.84 11.83
N GLU A 58 14.13 1.94 12.63
CA GLU A 58 14.17 1.86 14.09
C GLU A 58 14.00 0.43 14.63
N LEU A 59 13.53 -0.51 13.81
CA LEU A 59 13.30 -1.89 14.22
C LEU A 59 14.60 -2.68 14.32
N THR A 60 14.76 -3.42 15.43
CA THR A 60 15.78 -4.46 15.53
C THR A 60 15.24 -5.81 15.06
N ASP A 61 16.15 -6.76 14.79
CA ASP A 61 15.78 -8.11 14.37
C ASP A 61 14.92 -8.83 15.42
N GLU A 62 15.20 -8.61 16.71
CA GLU A 62 14.38 -9.16 17.80
C GLU A 62 12.98 -8.58 17.80
N GLN A 63 12.85 -7.27 17.61
CA GLN A 63 11.55 -6.59 17.57
C GLN A 63 10.68 -7.04 16.39
N LEU A 64 11.28 -7.51 15.30
CA LEU A 64 10.51 -8.09 14.19
C LEU A 64 9.73 -9.35 14.61
N LEU A 65 10.26 -10.11 15.57
CA LEU A 65 9.63 -11.33 16.08
C LEU A 65 8.63 -11.05 17.21
N ASP A 66 8.61 -9.84 17.75
CA ASP A 66 7.69 -9.45 18.81
C ASP A 66 6.33 -9.02 18.25
N ASN A 67 5.29 -9.31 19.02
CA ASN A 67 3.95 -8.84 18.70
C ASN A 67 3.76 -7.38 19.16
N PRO A 68 3.19 -6.50 18.33
CA PRO A 68 2.73 -5.21 18.81
C PRO A 68 1.69 -5.37 19.92
N PRO A 69 1.58 -4.44 20.87
CA PRO A 69 0.64 -4.52 21.97
C PRO A 69 -0.80 -4.80 21.52
N GLY A 70 -1.37 -5.86 22.04
CA GLY A 70 -2.74 -6.29 21.71
C GLY A 70 -2.92 -6.88 20.31
N CYS A 71 -1.85 -7.20 19.58
CA CYS A 71 -1.88 -7.87 18.29
C CYS A 71 -1.51 -9.36 18.43
N GLU A 72 -2.18 -10.21 17.68
CA GLU A 72 -1.93 -11.67 17.66
C GLU A 72 -0.73 -12.04 16.76
N TYR A 73 -0.34 -11.14 15.87
CA TYR A 73 0.71 -11.35 14.88
C TYR A 73 1.96 -10.57 15.22
N ASN A 74 3.12 -11.17 15.00
CA ASN A 74 4.38 -10.45 15.11
C ASN A 74 4.58 -9.46 13.95
N ARG A 75 5.51 -8.51 14.12
CA ARG A 75 5.75 -7.45 13.15
C ARG A 75 6.17 -7.98 11.79
N PHE A 76 6.98 -9.02 11.76
CA PHE A 76 7.41 -9.65 10.50
C PHE A 76 6.22 -10.24 9.72
N THR A 77 5.30 -10.91 10.40
CA THR A 77 4.06 -11.41 9.80
C THR A 77 3.19 -10.28 9.25
N LEU A 78 3.09 -9.17 9.99
CA LEU A 78 2.33 -7.99 9.54
C LEU A 78 2.97 -7.37 8.29
N ILE A 79 4.29 -7.28 8.22
CA ILE A 79 5.03 -6.81 7.05
C ILE A 79 4.71 -7.67 5.82
N LEU A 80 4.85 -8.98 5.95
CA LEU A 80 4.55 -9.91 4.85
C LEU A 80 3.08 -9.87 4.43
N ALA A 81 2.16 -9.69 5.36
CA ALA A 81 0.74 -9.54 5.07
C ALA A 81 0.46 -8.29 4.23
N GLN A 82 1.12 -7.17 4.53
CA GLN A 82 0.97 -5.94 3.75
C GLN A 82 1.64 -6.05 2.37
N PHE A 83 2.77 -6.71 2.27
CA PHE A 83 3.40 -7.01 0.98
C PHE A 83 2.46 -7.83 0.07
N ARG A 84 1.84 -8.88 0.59
CA ARG A 84 0.83 -9.66 -0.13
C ARG A 84 -0.38 -8.80 -0.54
N HIS A 85 -0.88 -7.96 0.36
CA HIS A 85 -2.01 -7.08 0.12
C HIS A 85 -1.71 -6.08 -1.00
N LEU A 86 -0.53 -5.47 -0.99
CA LEU A 86 -0.07 -4.57 -2.04
C LEU A 86 -0.04 -5.27 -3.42
N HIS A 87 0.48 -6.50 -3.47
CA HIS A 87 0.50 -7.29 -4.71
C HIS A 87 -0.90 -7.59 -5.25
N SER A 88 -1.87 -7.83 -4.37
CA SER A 88 -3.26 -8.01 -4.75
C SER A 88 -3.81 -6.77 -5.46
N HIS A 89 -3.59 -5.59 -4.89
CA HIS A 89 -4.02 -4.32 -5.52
C HIS A 89 -3.28 -4.03 -6.83
N MET A 90 -1.98 -4.33 -6.90
CA MET A 90 -1.23 -4.22 -8.15
C MET A 90 -1.83 -5.11 -9.25
N GLY A 91 -2.21 -6.33 -8.91
CA GLY A 91 -2.88 -7.24 -9.86
C GLY A 91 -4.21 -6.67 -10.38
N VAL A 92 -5.01 -6.06 -9.51
CA VAL A 92 -6.27 -5.40 -9.91
C VAL A 92 -6.00 -4.23 -10.86
N ILE A 93 -5.02 -3.37 -10.56
CA ILE A 93 -4.65 -2.24 -11.43
C ILE A 93 -4.13 -2.73 -12.79
N MET A 94 -3.30 -3.76 -12.80
CA MET A 94 -2.83 -4.39 -14.06
C MET A 94 -4.00 -4.93 -14.87
N GLY A 95 -5.00 -5.55 -14.22
CA GLY A 95 -6.21 -6.01 -14.87
C GLY A 95 -7.00 -4.88 -15.53
N PHE A 96 -7.16 -3.74 -14.86
CA PHE A 96 -7.81 -2.56 -15.44
C PHE A 96 -7.04 -2.01 -16.64
N ILE A 97 -5.71 -1.86 -16.53
CA ILE A 97 -4.87 -1.39 -17.64
C ILE A 97 -5.03 -2.33 -18.86
N THR A 98 -4.97 -3.63 -18.63
CA THR A 98 -5.12 -4.62 -19.72
C THR A 98 -6.50 -4.57 -20.35
N ALA A 99 -7.57 -4.44 -19.54
CA ALA A 99 -8.93 -4.35 -20.04
C ALA A 99 -9.17 -3.08 -20.86
N ASP A 100 -8.63 -1.94 -20.44
CA ASP A 100 -8.84 -0.66 -21.10
C ASP A 100 -7.97 -0.48 -22.36
N THR A 101 -6.76 -1.03 -22.36
CA THR A 101 -5.75 -0.75 -23.41
C THR A 101 -5.38 -1.94 -24.27
N GLY A 102 -5.70 -3.16 -23.83
CA GLY A 102 -5.19 -4.40 -24.45
C GLY A 102 -3.69 -4.65 -24.23
N LEU A 103 -3.01 -3.78 -23.48
CA LEU A 103 -1.58 -3.87 -23.21
C LEU A 103 -1.33 -4.60 -21.87
N TRP A 104 -0.32 -5.46 -21.88
CA TRP A 104 0.10 -6.16 -20.66
C TRP A 104 1.33 -5.46 -20.06
N PRO A 105 1.25 -4.95 -18.82
CA PRO A 105 2.40 -4.35 -18.18
C PRO A 105 3.57 -5.33 -18.03
N ARG A 106 4.76 -4.89 -18.41
CA ARG A 106 5.97 -5.73 -18.32
C ARG A 106 6.50 -5.72 -16.89
N VAL A 107 6.81 -6.90 -16.37
CA VAL A 107 7.49 -7.05 -15.10
C VAL A 107 9.00 -6.89 -15.31
N LEU A 108 9.60 -5.97 -14.58
CA LEU A 108 11.06 -5.80 -14.58
C LEU A 108 11.70 -6.88 -13.72
N GLY A 109 12.82 -7.44 -14.20
CA GLY A 109 13.64 -8.36 -13.41
C GLY A 109 14.27 -7.65 -12.19
N LEU A 110 14.64 -8.41 -11.17
CA LEU A 110 15.20 -7.90 -9.93
C LEU A 110 16.48 -7.06 -10.12
N GLU A 111 17.26 -7.36 -11.16
CA GLU A 111 18.54 -6.69 -11.45
C GLU A 111 18.40 -5.41 -12.28
N LYS A 112 17.19 -5.07 -12.71
CA LYS A 112 16.99 -3.88 -13.52
C LYS A 112 16.63 -2.69 -12.65
N PRO A 113 17.21 -1.51 -12.93
CA PRO A 113 16.85 -0.30 -12.21
C PRO A 113 15.39 0.06 -12.44
N PHE A 114 14.76 0.70 -11.47
CA PHE A 114 13.42 1.24 -11.65
C PHE A 114 13.39 2.22 -12.82
N PRO A 115 12.33 2.17 -13.64
CA PRO A 115 12.16 3.11 -14.74
C PRO A 115 11.98 4.54 -14.19
N VAL A 116 12.56 5.50 -14.89
CA VAL A 116 12.41 6.92 -14.60
C VAL A 116 11.95 7.60 -15.88
N GLY A 117 10.91 8.41 -15.78
CA GLY A 117 10.40 9.21 -16.89
C GLY A 117 9.39 8.50 -17.77
N ASP A 118 9.71 8.27 -19.03
CA ASP A 118 8.78 7.65 -19.98
C ASP A 118 8.55 6.16 -19.69
N TYR A 119 7.33 5.85 -19.24
CA TYR A 119 6.93 4.48 -18.90
C TYR A 119 6.31 3.72 -20.10
N ASN A 120 6.06 4.35 -21.24
CA ASN A 120 5.38 3.72 -22.40
C ASN A 120 6.11 2.49 -22.94
N LYS A 121 7.43 2.47 -22.82
CA LYS A 121 8.27 1.33 -23.25
C LYS A 121 8.12 0.06 -22.42
N TYR A 122 7.36 0.11 -21.34
CA TYR A 122 7.12 -1.02 -20.43
C TYR A 122 5.76 -1.71 -20.64
N PHE A 123 5.07 -1.33 -21.71
CA PHE A 123 3.84 -1.97 -22.16
C PHE A 123 4.04 -2.76 -23.45
#